data_794f83ecbc85a3726ba6834d476ed4a8
#
_entry.id   794f83ecbc85a3726ba6834d476ed4a8
#
_cell.length_a   1.000
_cell.length_b   1.000
_cell.length_c   1.000
_cell.angle_alpha   90.00
_cell.angle_beta   90.00
_cell.angle_gamma   90.00
#
_symmetry.space_group_name_H-M   'P 1'
#
loop_
_entity.id
_entity.type
_entity.pdbx_description
1 polymer ?
#
loop_
_entity_poly.entity_id
_entity_poly.type
_entity_poly.pdbx_seq_one_letter_code
_entity_poly.pdbx_strand_id
1 'polypeptide(L)'
;MDTLFLAQAASLGSLAAITILTAASAFGAVLSLRPWIARIVERQEAEFHQALVELFLFEVTARQLTYVSVGGAVLAGAFFTLVASHWDAGGLALALAFTGGLVLGFWIPRGVIFVLQRRRRDKLNEQLVDGLVTLANGMRAGLNLVQSMRLIEQNAQPPISQEFGLMLREFEHGASVDEVLRRASVRIHLHHYQLLFAAMETARMRGGNLPETLDRLSESLREIMRLEEKVQSLTAQNRLSARMMGFMPLVVAGIYYMIEPTWVETLLYDEWGLLLLTIAAVLNLAGFFWIRTIVTFEI
;
A
#
# COMPACT_ATOMS: atom_id res chain seq x y z
N MET A 1 56.35 -18.16 29.42
CA MET A 1 54.93 -17.87 29.77
C MET A 1 54.56 -16.43 29.39
N ASP A 2 55.49 -15.49 29.38
CA ASP A 2 55.23 -14.03 29.15
C ASP A 2 54.95 -13.64 27.67
N THR A 3 55.45 -14.39 26.70
CA THR A 3 55.25 -14.09 25.26
C THR A 3 53.85 -14.40 24.77
N LEU A 4 53.20 -15.41 25.34
CA LEU A 4 51.80 -15.76 25.03
C LEU A 4 50.81 -14.76 25.61
N PHE A 5 51.09 -14.22 26.79
CA PHE A 5 50.29 -13.17 27.43
C PHE A 5 50.35 -11.85 26.67
N LEU A 6 51.53 -11.47 26.17
CA LEU A 6 51.71 -10.26 25.37
C LEU A 6 51.07 -10.37 24.00
N ALA A 7 51.07 -11.55 23.35
CA ALA A 7 50.38 -11.79 22.08
C ALA A 7 48.85 -11.74 22.23
N GLN A 8 48.31 -12.26 23.33
CA GLN A 8 46.88 -12.25 23.62
C GLN A 8 46.40 -10.83 24.01
N ALA A 9 47.20 -10.04 24.73
CA ALA A 9 46.88 -8.65 25.01
C ALA A 9 46.95 -7.75 23.77
N ALA A 10 47.87 -8.00 22.85
CA ALA A 10 47.93 -7.31 21.54
C ALA A 10 46.76 -7.64 20.64
N SER A 11 46.26 -8.86 20.63
CA SER A 11 45.07 -9.26 19.86
C SER A 11 43.78 -8.65 20.43
N LEU A 12 43.62 -8.58 21.72
CA LEU A 12 42.49 -7.91 22.38
C LEU A 12 42.49 -6.40 22.13
N GLY A 13 43.69 -5.78 22.16
CA GLY A 13 43.85 -4.35 21.85
C GLY A 13 43.52 -4.02 20.39
N SER A 14 43.91 -4.87 19.44
CA SER A 14 43.55 -4.71 18.00
C SER A 14 42.07 -4.92 17.73
N LEU A 15 41.44 -5.88 18.37
CA LEU A 15 39.99 -6.11 18.27
C LEU A 15 39.20 -4.91 18.85
N ALA A 16 39.59 -4.38 20.00
CA ALA A 16 38.97 -3.20 20.58
C ALA A 16 39.17 -1.95 19.70
N ALA A 17 40.35 -1.78 19.10
CA ALA A 17 40.59 -0.67 18.18
C ALA A 17 39.74 -0.78 16.89
N ILE A 18 39.62 -1.97 16.33
CA ILE A 18 38.76 -2.22 15.14
C ILE A 18 37.28 -1.96 15.47
N THR A 19 36.79 -2.40 16.62
CA THR A 19 35.39 -2.16 17.03
C THR A 19 35.12 -0.67 17.30
N ILE A 20 36.06 0.06 17.89
CA ILE A 20 35.93 1.51 18.09
C ILE A 20 35.99 2.26 16.76
N LEU A 21 36.85 1.88 15.82
CA LEU A 21 36.95 2.51 14.49
C LEU A 21 35.73 2.25 13.64
N THR A 22 35.19 1.03 13.68
CA THR A 22 33.95 0.69 12.97
C THR A 22 32.74 1.39 13.58
N ALA A 23 32.67 1.50 14.90
CA ALA A 23 31.61 2.25 15.56
C ALA A 23 31.73 3.78 15.27
N ALA A 24 32.93 4.34 15.26
CA ALA A 24 33.15 5.74 14.92
C ALA A 24 32.85 6.05 13.45
N SER A 25 33.20 5.15 12.51
CA SER A 25 32.88 5.31 11.09
C SER A 25 31.37 5.18 10.85
N ALA A 26 30.67 4.27 11.51
CA ALA A 26 29.23 4.15 11.47
C ALA A 26 28.51 5.38 12.03
N PHE A 27 29.01 5.91 13.13
CA PHE A 27 28.51 7.15 13.74
C PHE A 27 28.74 8.37 12.84
N GLY A 28 29.92 8.48 12.21
CA GLY A 28 30.22 9.53 11.23
C GLY A 28 29.33 9.44 9.98
N ALA A 29 29.06 8.23 9.49
CA ALA A 29 28.13 7.99 8.39
C ALA A 29 26.70 8.39 8.75
N VAL A 30 26.24 8.08 9.94
CA VAL A 30 24.90 8.49 10.44
C VAL A 30 24.82 10.02 10.56
N LEU A 31 25.85 10.68 11.05
CA LEU A 31 25.88 12.14 11.14
C LEU A 31 25.89 12.83 9.77
N SER A 32 26.62 12.30 8.79
CA SER A 32 26.65 12.83 7.42
C SER A 32 25.33 12.61 6.66
N LEU A 33 24.63 11.55 6.97
CA LEU A 33 23.31 11.23 6.38
C LEU A 33 22.14 11.94 7.09
N ARG A 34 22.39 12.54 8.26
CA ARG A 34 21.36 13.20 9.08
C ARG A 34 20.46 14.18 8.30
N PRO A 35 20.99 15.12 7.47
CA PRO A 35 20.14 16.05 6.72
C PRO A 35 19.33 15.37 5.61
N TRP A 36 19.79 14.25 5.09
CA TRP A 36 19.09 13.47 4.11
C TRP A 36 17.97 12.60 4.75
N ILE A 37 18.28 11.97 5.88
CA ILE A 37 17.32 11.22 6.69
C ILE A 37 16.21 12.16 7.19
N ALA A 38 16.54 13.35 7.69
CA ALA A 38 15.56 14.33 8.14
C ALA A 38 14.57 14.70 7.03
N ARG A 39 15.05 14.94 5.81
CA ARG A 39 14.19 15.23 4.66
C ARG A 39 13.26 14.07 4.27
N ILE A 40 13.71 12.82 4.40
CA ILE A 40 12.88 11.63 4.15
C ILE A 40 11.81 11.53 5.23
N VAL A 41 12.18 11.72 6.49
CA VAL A 41 11.28 11.67 7.65
C VAL A 41 10.21 12.76 7.54
N GLU A 42 10.58 14.00 7.20
CA GLU A 42 9.63 15.11 7.01
C GLU A 42 8.63 14.85 5.87
N ARG A 43 9.12 14.32 4.73
CA ARG A 43 8.23 13.94 3.62
C ARG A 43 7.27 12.83 4.01
N GLN A 44 7.76 11.83 4.73
CA GLN A 44 6.95 10.72 5.20
C GLN A 44 5.91 11.18 6.24
N GLU A 45 6.28 12.10 7.13
CA GLU A 45 5.35 12.68 8.11
C GLU A 45 4.22 13.45 7.41
N ALA A 46 4.52 14.21 6.36
CA ALA A 46 3.51 14.90 5.56
C ALA A 46 2.57 13.93 4.83
N GLU A 47 3.10 12.88 4.21
CA GLU A 47 2.30 11.83 3.55
C GLU A 47 1.40 11.09 4.57
N PHE A 48 1.93 10.75 5.73
CA PHE A 48 1.17 10.09 6.80
C PHE A 48 0.08 11.01 7.35
N HIS A 49 0.36 12.29 7.50
CA HIS A 49 -0.64 13.25 7.95
C HIS A 49 -1.83 13.32 6.98
N GLN A 50 -1.58 13.43 5.69
CA GLN A 50 -2.64 13.41 4.67
C GLN A 50 -3.42 12.10 4.70
N ALA A 51 -2.72 10.97 4.78
CA ALA A 51 -3.35 9.65 4.83
C ALA A 51 -4.21 9.44 6.08
N LEU A 52 -3.78 9.92 7.24
CA LEU A 52 -4.54 9.84 8.48
C LEU A 52 -5.79 10.73 8.46
N VAL A 53 -5.71 11.92 7.86
CA VAL A 53 -6.87 12.79 7.64
C VAL A 53 -7.89 12.10 6.72
N GLU A 54 -7.44 11.49 5.61
CA GLU A 54 -8.33 10.71 4.74
C GLU A 54 -8.98 9.52 5.46
N LEU A 55 -8.26 8.88 6.37
CA LEU A 55 -8.77 7.73 7.13
C LEU A 55 -9.64 8.13 8.33
N PHE A 56 -9.77 9.42 8.65
CA PHE A 56 -10.42 9.92 9.87
C PHE A 56 -9.82 9.32 11.16
N LEU A 57 -8.54 8.97 11.14
CA LEU A 57 -7.80 8.44 12.29
C LEU A 57 -7.11 9.59 13.03
N PHE A 58 -7.89 10.40 13.74
CA PHE A 58 -7.38 11.56 14.49
C PHE A 58 -6.65 11.20 15.79
N GLU A 59 -6.81 9.96 16.26
CA GLU A 59 -6.14 9.49 17.48
C GLU A 59 -4.66 9.17 17.29
N VAL A 60 -4.23 8.88 16.06
CA VAL A 60 -2.86 8.50 15.72
C VAL A 60 -2.13 9.70 15.13
N THR A 61 -1.04 10.11 15.75
CA THR A 61 -0.23 11.20 15.24
C THR A 61 0.71 10.70 14.14
N ALA A 62 0.79 11.43 13.01
CA ALA A 62 1.71 11.11 11.91
C ALA A 62 3.16 10.87 12.41
N ARG A 63 3.57 11.65 13.42
CA ARG A 63 4.88 11.52 14.07
C ARG A 63 5.09 10.18 14.76
N GLN A 64 4.06 9.62 15.40
CA GLN A 64 4.14 8.29 16.03
C GLN A 64 4.35 7.21 14.97
N LEU A 65 3.62 7.28 13.84
CA LEU A 65 3.78 6.35 12.72
C LEU A 65 5.18 6.43 12.10
N THR A 66 5.74 7.63 12.00
CA THR A 66 7.10 7.82 11.50
C THR A 66 8.13 7.20 12.46
N TYR A 67 7.96 7.33 13.77
CA TYR A 67 8.82 6.65 14.74
C TYR A 67 8.68 5.13 14.69
N VAL A 68 7.45 4.61 14.50
CA VAL A 68 7.21 3.18 14.33
C VAL A 68 7.86 2.66 13.04
N SER A 69 7.83 3.45 11.94
CA SER A 69 8.49 3.04 10.68
C SER A 69 10.00 3.00 10.81
N VAL A 70 10.62 4.01 11.44
CA VAL A 70 12.07 4.07 11.64
C VAL A 70 12.52 3.00 12.65
N GLY A 71 11.82 2.86 13.77
CA GLY A 71 12.09 1.83 14.78
C GLY A 71 11.92 0.42 14.21
N GLY A 72 10.83 0.19 13.45
CA GLY A 72 10.57 -1.08 12.76
C GLY A 72 11.63 -1.41 11.72
N ALA A 73 12.15 -0.42 10.99
CA ALA A 73 13.24 -0.62 10.04
C ALA A 73 14.52 -1.08 10.75
N VAL A 74 14.91 -0.42 11.85
CA VAL A 74 16.10 -0.79 12.61
C VAL A 74 15.96 -2.19 13.21
N LEU A 75 14.80 -2.51 13.78
CA LEU A 75 14.52 -3.84 14.34
C LEU A 75 14.54 -4.92 13.26
N ALA A 76 13.94 -4.67 12.09
CA ALA A 76 13.98 -5.60 10.96
C ALA A 76 15.43 -5.79 10.45
N GLY A 77 16.21 -4.73 10.32
CA GLY A 77 17.61 -4.81 9.96
C GLY A 77 18.42 -5.66 10.93
N ALA A 78 18.27 -5.44 12.22
CA ALA A 78 18.92 -6.23 13.26
C ALA A 78 18.48 -7.70 13.24
N PHE A 79 17.20 -7.97 13.07
CA PHE A 79 16.64 -9.33 12.98
C PHE A 79 17.22 -10.11 11.79
N PHE A 80 17.21 -9.52 10.58
CA PHE A 80 17.77 -10.17 9.39
C PHE A 80 19.29 -10.41 9.53
N THR A 81 20.01 -9.50 10.18
CA THR A 81 21.43 -9.68 10.44
C THR A 81 21.70 -10.83 11.41
N LEU A 82 20.88 -10.96 12.47
CA LEU A 82 20.98 -12.08 13.41
C LEU A 82 20.67 -13.40 12.74
N VAL A 83 19.66 -13.45 11.88
CA VAL A 83 19.33 -14.67 11.11
C VAL A 83 20.48 -15.02 10.16
N ALA A 84 21.02 -14.06 9.43
CA ALA A 84 22.15 -14.30 8.51
C ALA A 84 23.44 -14.70 9.24
N SER A 85 23.71 -14.21 10.44
CA SER A 85 24.87 -14.59 11.25
C SER A 85 24.81 -16.04 11.72
N HIS A 86 23.61 -16.62 11.87
CA HIS A 86 23.44 -18.02 12.25
C HIS A 86 23.88 -19.01 11.13
N TRP A 87 23.98 -18.53 9.90
CA TRP A 87 24.36 -19.34 8.73
C TRP A 87 25.80 -19.08 8.28
N ASP A 88 26.68 -18.61 9.18
CA ASP A 88 28.09 -18.29 8.90
C ASP A 88 28.29 -17.40 7.66
N ALA A 89 27.34 -16.50 7.40
CA ALA A 89 27.35 -15.62 6.25
C ALA A 89 28.54 -14.65 6.34
N GLY A 90 29.28 -14.50 5.25
CA GLY A 90 30.39 -13.54 5.17
C GLY A 90 29.92 -12.08 5.37
N GLY A 91 30.85 -11.19 5.70
CA GLY A 91 30.52 -9.80 6.05
C GLY A 91 29.67 -9.05 5.03
N LEU A 92 29.82 -9.34 3.74
CA LEU A 92 29.02 -8.75 2.67
C LEU A 92 27.56 -9.22 2.74
N ALA A 93 27.31 -10.50 3.03
CA ALA A 93 25.96 -11.03 3.18
C ALA A 93 25.26 -10.45 4.42
N LEU A 94 26.00 -10.24 5.52
CA LEU A 94 25.46 -9.56 6.71
C LEU A 94 25.08 -8.09 6.40
N ALA A 95 25.89 -7.37 5.64
CA ALA A 95 25.58 -6.01 5.23
C ALA A 95 24.36 -5.95 4.31
N LEU A 96 24.21 -6.88 3.39
CA LEU A 96 23.04 -7.01 2.52
C LEU A 96 21.77 -7.39 3.31
N ALA A 97 21.89 -8.28 4.29
CA ALA A 97 20.78 -8.65 5.18
C ALA A 97 20.31 -7.44 6.01
N PHE A 98 21.25 -6.67 6.56
CA PHE A 98 20.93 -5.46 7.32
C PHE A 98 20.24 -4.40 6.46
N THR A 99 20.80 -4.07 5.29
CA THR A 99 20.21 -3.08 4.38
C THR A 99 18.87 -3.54 3.83
N GLY A 100 18.70 -4.82 3.47
CA GLY A 100 17.43 -5.40 3.06
C GLY A 100 16.36 -5.30 4.16
N GLY A 101 16.73 -5.62 5.39
CA GLY A 101 15.85 -5.50 6.56
C GLY A 101 15.43 -4.05 6.84
N LEU A 102 16.36 -3.09 6.73
CA LEU A 102 16.05 -1.65 6.85
C LEU A 102 15.01 -1.21 5.79
N VAL A 103 15.21 -1.58 4.53
CA VAL A 103 14.29 -1.25 3.44
C VAL A 103 12.91 -1.85 3.69
N LEU A 104 12.84 -3.14 4.00
CA LEU A 104 11.56 -3.82 4.25
C LEU A 104 10.82 -3.21 5.44
N GLY A 105 11.49 -3.01 6.57
CA GLY A 105 10.89 -2.44 7.78
C GLY A 105 10.38 -1.00 7.58
N PHE A 106 11.06 -0.22 6.75
CA PHE A 106 10.64 1.14 6.40
C PHE A 106 9.39 1.18 5.51
N TRP A 107 9.21 0.18 4.63
CA TRP A 107 8.08 0.12 3.70
C TRP A 107 6.82 -0.51 4.29
N ILE A 108 6.93 -1.33 5.34
CA ILE A 108 5.78 -2.02 5.96
C ILE A 108 4.68 -1.05 6.41
N PRO A 109 4.92 0.01 7.21
CA PRO A 109 3.87 0.91 7.66
C PRO A 109 3.17 1.64 6.51
N ARG A 110 3.93 2.00 5.45
CA ARG A 110 3.38 2.61 4.24
C ARG A 110 2.44 1.66 3.50
N GLY A 111 2.83 0.38 3.41
CA GLY A 111 2.00 -0.67 2.82
C GLY A 111 0.69 -0.86 3.60
N VAL A 112 0.75 -0.85 4.93
CA VAL A 112 -0.45 -0.97 5.80
C VAL A 112 -1.41 0.20 5.57
N ILE A 113 -0.90 1.45 5.56
CA ILE A 113 -1.72 2.64 5.30
C ILE A 113 -2.35 2.57 3.92
N PHE A 114 -1.59 2.20 2.88
CA PHE A 114 -2.11 2.04 1.53
C PHE A 114 -3.26 1.02 1.45
N VAL A 115 -3.12 -0.12 2.14
CA VAL A 115 -4.17 -1.14 2.22
C VAL A 115 -5.41 -0.61 2.95
N LEU A 116 -5.23 0.15 4.04
CA LEU A 116 -6.35 0.74 4.79
C LEU A 116 -7.09 1.80 3.96
N GLN A 117 -6.36 2.67 3.26
CA GLN A 117 -6.97 3.66 2.34
C GLN A 117 -7.74 2.97 1.23
N ARG A 118 -7.16 1.93 0.62
CA ARG A 118 -7.83 1.16 -0.42
C ARG A 118 -9.13 0.53 0.10
N ARG A 119 -9.07 -0.16 1.25
CA ARG A 119 -10.27 -0.75 1.88
C ARG A 119 -11.35 0.28 2.19
N ARG A 120 -10.94 1.48 2.64
CA ARG A 120 -11.88 2.58 2.89
C ARG A 120 -12.55 3.05 1.59
N ARG A 121 -11.78 3.23 0.51
CA ARG A 121 -12.30 3.62 -0.80
C ARG A 121 -13.24 2.56 -1.40
N ASP A 122 -12.86 1.29 -1.31
CA ASP A 122 -13.71 0.18 -1.76
C ASP A 122 -15.04 0.18 -1.01
N LYS A 123 -15.00 0.33 0.32
CA LYS A 123 -16.20 0.40 1.16
C LYS A 123 -17.06 1.64 0.89
N LEU A 124 -16.45 2.80 0.59
CA LEU A 124 -17.18 3.99 0.15
C LEU A 124 -17.95 3.72 -1.15
N ASN A 125 -17.32 3.08 -2.14
CA ASN A 125 -17.97 2.72 -3.38
C ASN A 125 -19.15 1.75 -3.14
N GLU A 126 -18.98 0.72 -2.34
CA GLU A 126 -20.05 -0.22 -1.98
C GLU A 126 -21.26 0.47 -1.34
N GLN A 127 -21.00 1.43 -0.45
CA GLN A 127 -22.05 2.17 0.27
C GLN A 127 -22.73 3.27 -0.56
N LEU A 128 -22.17 3.64 -1.72
CA LEU A 128 -22.63 4.78 -2.50
C LEU A 128 -24.09 4.60 -2.98
N VAL A 129 -24.43 3.43 -3.49
CA VAL A 129 -25.77 3.16 -4.02
C VAL A 129 -26.84 3.28 -2.93
N ASP A 130 -26.57 2.73 -1.75
CA ASP A 130 -27.49 2.82 -0.61
C ASP A 130 -27.61 4.25 -0.08
N GLY A 131 -26.52 4.99 -0.11
CA GLY A 131 -26.51 6.42 0.19
C GLY A 131 -27.39 7.23 -0.78
N LEU A 132 -27.29 6.95 -2.09
CA LEU A 132 -28.12 7.59 -3.12
C LEU A 132 -29.62 7.30 -2.93
N VAL A 133 -29.96 6.04 -2.66
CA VAL A 133 -31.35 5.64 -2.37
C VAL A 133 -31.87 6.35 -1.12
N THR A 134 -31.04 6.49 -0.10
CA THR A 134 -31.40 7.20 1.14
C THR A 134 -31.65 8.68 0.86
N LEU A 135 -30.80 9.35 0.05
CA LEU A 135 -31.00 10.74 -0.37
C LEU A 135 -32.29 10.90 -1.15
N ALA A 136 -32.51 10.06 -2.17
CA ALA A 136 -33.71 10.12 -3.02
C ALA A 136 -34.99 9.92 -2.20
N ASN A 137 -34.99 8.94 -1.28
CA ASN A 137 -36.14 8.66 -0.40
C ASN A 137 -36.43 9.84 0.55
N GLY A 138 -35.39 10.41 1.17
CA GLY A 138 -35.54 11.58 2.04
C GLY A 138 -36.15 12.77 1.28
N MET A 139 -35.66 13.06 0.07
CA MET A 139 -36.18 14.15 -0.75
C MET A 139 -37.60 13.88 -1.27
N ARG A 140 -37.95 12.64 -1.58
CA ARG A 140 -39.34 12.24 -1.92
C ARG A 140 -40.28 12.40 -0.74
N ALA A 141 -39.80 12.22 0.46
CA ALA A 141 -40.56 12.49 1.68
C ALA A 141 -40.69 13.99 1.99
N GLY A 142 -40.20 14.89 1.12
CA GLY A 142 -40.29 16.34 1.27
C GLY A 142 -39.14 16.98 2.06
N LEU A 143 -38.12 16.22 2.43
CA LEU A 143 -36.92 16.76 3.04
C LEU A 143 -36.07 17.51 1.99
N ASN A 144 -35.40 18.57 2.42
CA ASN A 144 -34.41 19.21 1.57
C ASN A 144 -33.10 18.37 1.52
N LEU A 145 -32.19 18.73 0.60
CA LEU A 145 -30.97 17.98 0.38
C LEU A 145 -30.12 17.85 1.67
N VAL A 146 -29.96 18.95 2.43
CA VAL A 146 -29.16 18.95 3.68
C VAL A 146 -29.78 18.02 4.72
N GLN A 147 -31.11 18.02 4.84
CA GLN A 147 -31.83 17.12 5.74
C GLN A 147 -31.68 15.67 5.30
N SER A 148 -31.71 15.39 4.00
CA SER A 148 -31.51 14.04 3.45
C SER A 148 -30.08 13.56 3.65
N MET A 149 -29.08 14.44 3.54
CA MET A 149 -27.68 14.12 3.89
C MET A 149 -27.53 13.77 5.37
N ARG A 150 -28.30 14.43 6.27
CA ARG A 150 -28.31 14.11 7.70
C ARG A 150 -28.85 12.69 7.98
N LEU A 151 -29.76 12.18 7.18
CA LEU A 151 -30.20 10.77 7.29
C LEU A 151 -29.05 9.79 7.03
N ILE A 152 -28.16 10.09 6.08
CA ILE A 152 -26.98 9.24 5.84
C ILE A 152 -26.00 9.32 7.03
N GLU A 153 -25.73 10.52 7.53
CA GLU A 153 -24.87 10.69 8.71
C GLU A 153 -25.35 9.85 9.90
N GLN A 154 -26.66 9.86 10.15
CA GLN A 154 -27.25 9.21 11.33
C GLN A 154 -27.46 7.71 11.18
N ASN A 155 -27.77 7.21 9.99
CA ASN A 155 -28.21 5.85 9.78
C ASN A 155 -27.21 4.96 9.04
N ALA A 156 -26.29 5.55 8.29
CA ALA A 156 -25.29 4.77 7.55
C ALA A 156 -24.08 4.42 8.42
N GLN A 157 -23.40 3.33 8.06
CA GLN A 157 -22.16 2.94 8.72
C GLN A 157 -20.95 3.72 8.16
N PRO A 158 -19.87 3.88 8.95
CA PRO A 158 -18.61 4.40 8.42
C PRO A 158 -18.09 3.53 7.25
N PRO A 159 -17.49 4.11 6.23
CA PRO A 159 -16.99 5.50 6.10
C PRO A 159 -17.97 6.54 5.54
N ILE A 160 -19.06 6.17 4.88
CA ILE A 160 -19.97 7.14 4.21
C ILE A 160 -20.60 8.13 5.21
N SER A 161 -21.02 7.68 6.40
CA SER A 161 -21.56 8.57 7.43
C SER A 161 -20.56 9.64 7.87
N GLN A 162 -19.27 9.32 7.94
CA GLN A 162 -18.21 10.27 8.28
C GLN A 162 -18.04 11.35 7.22
N GLU A 163 -18.07 10.97 5.93
CA GLU A 163 -17.96 11.93 4.82
C GLU A 163 -19.15 12.88 4.77
N PHE A 164 -20.37 12.33 4.86
CA PHE A 164 -21.58 13.18 4.90
C PHE A 164 -21.65 14.01 6.18
N GLY A 165 -21.21 13.50 7.31
CA GLY A 165 -21.08 14.28 8.55
C GLY A 165 -20.09 15.42 8.43
N LEU A 166 -18.96 15.23 7.72
CA LEU A 166 -18.02 16.32 7.43
C LEU A 166 -18.65 17.39 6.51
N MET A 167 -19.34 16.95 5.46
CA MET A 167 -20.07 17.86 4.56
C MET A 167 -21.10 18.70 5.31
N LEU A 168 -21.84 18.10 6.24
CA LEU A 168 -22.82 18.80 7.06
C LEU A 168 -22.17 19.83 7.99
N ARG A 169 -21.06 19.46 8.63
CA ARG A 169 -20.28 20.43 9.45
C ARG A 169 -19.76 21.60 8.63
N GLU A 170 -19.22 21.35 7.42
CA GLU A 170 -18.80 22.45 6.52
C GLU A 170 -19.96 23.39 6.18
N PHE A 171 -21.15 22.83 5.93
CA PHE A 171 -22.37 23.61 5.70
C PHE A 171 -22.79 24.42 6.94
N GLU A 172 -22.77 23.83 8.13
CA GLU A 172 -23.09 24.49 9.41
C GLU A 172 -22.11 25.61 9.74
N HIS A 173 -20.87 25.53 9.24
CA HIS A 173 -19.88 26.60 9.35
C HIS A 173 -20.01 27.68 8.25
N GLY A 174 -21.09 27.65 7.48
CA GLY A 174 -21.44 28.73 6.52
C GLY A 174 -20.98 28.49 5.08
N ALA A 175 -20.43 27.33 4.74
CA ALA A 175 -20.17 27.00 3.34
C ALA A 175 -21.49 26.77 2.58
N SER A 176 -21.56 27.21 1.32
CA SER A 176 -22.72 26.89 0.48
C SER A 176 -22.77 25.41 0.14
N VAL A 177 -23.97 24.88 -0.15
CA VAL A 177 -24.11 23.45 -0.53
C VAL A 177 -23.24 23.12 -1.73
N ASP A 178 -23.16 23.98 -2.72
CA ASP A 178 -22.36 23.78 -3.93
C ASP A 178 -20.86 23.74 -3.61
N GLU A 179 -20.42 24.60 -2.70
CA GLU A 179 -19.03 24.58 -2.21
C GLU A 179 -18.71 23.29 -1.44
N VAL A 180 -19.64 22.82 -0.60
CA VAL A 180 -19.50 21.56 0.14
C VAL A 180 -19.40 20.38 -0.81
N LEU A 181 -20.27 20.30 -1.83
CA LEU A 181 -20.24 19.22 -2.84
C LEU A 181 -18.92 19.24 -3.61
N ARG A 182 -18.45 20.42 -4.01
CA ARG A 182 -17.19 20.59 -4.73
C ARG A 182 -15.98 20.14 -3.88
N ARG A 183 -15.93 20.56 -2.61
CA ARG A 183 -14.86 20.14 -1.69
C ARG A 183 -14.88 18.63 -1.44
N ALA A 184 -16.07 18.05 -1.27
CA ALA A 184 -16.22 16.60 -1.12
C ALA A 184 -15.77 15.84 -2.38
N SER A 185 -16.10 16.33 -3.57
CA SER A 185 -15.65 15.75 -4.85
C SER A 185 -14.11 15.70 -4.96
N VAL A 186 -13.43 16.78 -4.54
CA VAL A 186 -11.97 16.83 -4.54
C VAL A 186 -11.38 15.94 -3.45
N ARG A 187 -11.99 15.83 -2.28
CA ARG A 187 -11.48 15.07 -1.14
C ARG A 187 -11.60 13.56 -1.34
N ILE A 188 -12.77 13.09 -1.79
CA ILE A 188 -13.06 11.66 -1.89
C ILE A 188 -12.30 10.98 -3.03
N HIS A 189 -11.98 11.69 -4.12
CA HIS A 189 -11.19 11.21 -5.27
C HIS A 189 -11.71 9.91 -5.91
N LEU A 190 -13.01 9.59 -5.76
CA LEU A 190 -13.65 8.42 -6.36
C LEU A 190 -14.53 8.87 -7.53
N HIS A 191 -14.35 8.25 -8.69
CA HIS A 191 -15.04 8.63 -9.92
C HIS A 191 -16.58 8.65 -9.77
N HIS A 192 -17.14 7.65 -9.13
CA HIS A 192 -18.60 7.57 -8.91
C HIS A 192 -19.12 8.70 -8.00
N TYR A 193 -18.35 9.12 -6.98
CA TYR A 193 -18.70 10.27 -6.14
C TYR A 193 -18.58 11.58 -6.88
N GLN A 194 -17.58 11.74 -7.74
CA GLN A 194 -17.44 12.94 -8.57
C GLN A 194 -18.62 13.09 -9.52
N LEU A 195 -19.05 11.98 -10.15
CA LEU A 195 -20.23 11.95 -11.00
C LEU A 195 -21.50 12.31 -10.22
N LEU A 196 -21.67 11.74 -9.02
CA LEU A 196 -22.79 12.07 -8.12
C LEU A 196 -22.84 13.57 -7.82
N PHE A 197 -21.75 14.14 -7.33
CA PHE A 197 -21.73 15.53 -6.90
C PHE A 197 -21.94 16.48 -8.08
N ALA A 198 -21.37 16.20 -9.25
CA ALA A 198 -21.62 16.98 -10.47
C ALA A 198 -23.08 16.90 -10.94
N ALA A 199 -23.71 15.72 -10.84
CA ALA A 199 -25.11 15.56 -11.16
C ALA A 199 -26.02 16.33 -10.20
N MET A 200 -25.71 16.29 -8.90
CA MET A 200 -26.45 17.05 -7.87
C MET A 200 -26.32 18.56 -8.07
N GLU A 201 -25.12 19.06 -8.34
CA GLU A 201 -24.86 20.47 -8.62
C GLU A 201 -25.65 20.92 -9.87
N THR A 202 -25.56 20.14 -10.96
CA THR A 202 -26.27 20.43 -12.22
C THR A 202 -27.78 20.43 -12.05
N ALA A 203 -28.34 19.45 -11.35
CA ALA A 203 -29.78 19.35 -11.11
C ALA A 203 -30.30 20.51 -10.26
N ARG A 204 -29.54 20.94 -9.26
CA ARG A 204 -29.87 22.14 -8.45
C ARG A 204 -29.84 23.41 -9.25
N MET A 205 -28.80 23.64 -10.07
CA MET A 205 -28.68 24.85 -10.89
C MET A 205 -29.80 25.00 -11.91
N ARG A 206 -30.28 23.88 -12.46
CA ARG A 206 -31.34 23.85 -13.47
C ARG A 206 -32.76 23.77 -12.88
N GLY A 207 -32.90 23.71 -11.55
CA GLY A 207 -34.21 23.52 -10.91
C GLY A 207 -34.87 22.18 -11.25
N GLY A 208 -34.05 21.16 -11.59
CA GLY A 208 -34.54 19.84 -11.97
C GLY A 208 -35.07 19.02 -10.78
N ASN A 209 -35.78 17.94 -11.08
CA ASN A 209 -36.25 16.97 -10.10
C ASN A 209 -35.06 16.16 -9.53
N LEU A 210 -34.45 16.65 -8.47
CA LEU A 210 -33.28 16.05 -7.85
C LEU A 210 -33.52 14.59 -7.38
N PRO A 211 -34.65 14.24 -6.72
CA PRO A 211 -34.98 12.85 -6.39
C PRO A 211 -34.93 11.91 -7.59
N GLU A 212 -35.57 12.28 -8.70
CA GLU A 212 -35.57 11.47 -9.91
C GLU A 212 -34.16 11.32 -10.51
N THR A 213 -33.37 12.38 -10.49
CA THR A 213 -31.98 12.34 -10.95
C THR A 213 -31.14 11.37 -10.10
N LEU A 214 -31.30 11.39 -8.78
CA LEU A 214 -30.63 10.48 -7.86
C LEU A 214 -31.06 9.01 -8.06
N ASP A 215 -32.34 8.76 -8.31
CA ASP A 215 -32.85 7.42 -8.61
C ASP A 215 -32.24 6.86 -9.90
N ARG A 216 -32.26 7.61 -10.98
CA ARG A 216 -31.65 7.22 -12.25
C ARG A 216 -30.15 6.98 -12.11
N LEU A 217 -29.47 7.82 -11.33
CA LEU A 217 -28.05 7.66 -11.07
C LEU A 217 -27.78 6.39 -10.23
N SER A 218 -28.61 6.12 -9.22
CA SER A 218 -28.46 4.91 -8.37
C SER A 218 -28.65 3.63 -9.20
N GLU A 219 -29.61 3.61 -10.13
CA GLU A 219 -29.85 2.46 -11.03
C GLU A 219 -28.67 2.25 -11.98
N SER A 220 -28.20 3.35 -12.61
CA SER A 220 -27.04 3.30 -13.52
C SER A 220 -25.77 2.83 -12.81
N LEU A 221 -25.51 3.34 -11.61
CA LEU A 221 -24.34 2.92 -10.81
C LEU A 221 -24.44 1.47 -10.38
N ARG A 222 -25.63 1.00 -9.98
CA ARG A 222 -25.86 -0.40 -9.64
C ARG A 222 -25.57 -1.33 -10.80
N GLU A 223 -25.96 -0.94 -12.01
CA GLU A 223 -25.68 -1.71 -13.22
C GLU A 223 -24.18 -1.74 -13.55
N ILE A 224 -23.51 -0.57 -13.46
CA ILE A 224 -22.06 -0.48 -13.65
C ILE A 224 -21.32 -1.39 -12.65
N MET A 225 -21.65 -1.31 -11.36
CA MET A 225 -21.01 -2.15 -10.34
C MET A 225 -21.24 -3.64 -10.58
N ARG A 226 -22.43 -4.05 -11.01
CA ARG A 226 -22.69 -5.46 -11.40
C ARG A 226 -21.84 -5.91 -12.58
N LEU A 227 -21.67 -5.03 -13.57
CA LEU A 227 -20.81 -5.33 -14.73
C LEU A 227 -19.34 -5.42 -14.32
N GLU A 228 -18.85 -4.52 -13.47
CA GLU A 228 -17.49 -4.56 -12.92
C GLU A 228 -17.25 -5.85 -12.14
N GLU A 229 -18.18 -6.27 -11.26
CA GLU A 229 -18.10 -7.53 -10.52
C GLU A 229 -18.05 -8.73 -11.47
N LYS A 230 -18.88 -8.73 -12.54
CA LYS A 230 -18.88 -9.80 -13.53
C LYS A 230 -17.58 -9.89 -14.31
N VAL A 231 -17.03 -8.75 -14.74
CA VAL A 231 -15.71 -8.67 -15.38
C VAL A 231 -14.64 -9.16 -14.43
N GLN A 232 -14.66 -8.72 -13.17
CA GLN A 232 -13.70 -9.15 -12.16
C GLN A 232 -13.78 -10.67 -11.90
N SER A 233 -14.97 -11.23 -11.86
CA SER A 233 -15.18 -12.68 -11.71
C SER A 233 -14.64 -13.46 -12.92
N LEU A 234 -14.92 -13.01 -14.14
CA LEU A 234 -14.45 -13.64 -15.37
C LEU A 234 -12.91 -13.56 -15.50
N THR A 235 -12.32 -12.44 -15.09
CA THR A 235 -10.86 -12.25 -15.15
C THR A 235 -10.12 -12.93 -14.01
N ALA A 236 -10.77 -13.23 -12.88
CA ALA A 236 -10.15 -13.90 -11.72
C ALA A 236 -9.56 -15.27 -12.08
N GLN A 237 -10.28 -16.06 -12.89
CA GLN A 237 -9.81 -17.36 -13.38
C GLN A 237 -8.55 -17.21 -14.24
N ASN A 238 -8.56 -16.26 -15.16
CA ASN A 238 -7.43 -15.99 -16.06
C ASN A 238 -6.19 -15.51 -15.26
N ARG A 239 -6.39 -14.66 -14.25
CA ARG A 239 -5.32 -14.21 -13.35
C ARG A 239 -4.72 -15.36 -12.53
N LEU A 240 -5.54 -16.29 -12.08
CA LEU A 240 -5.07 -17.48 -11.35
C LEU A 240 -4.25 -18.38 -12.27
N SER A 241 -4.76 -18.67 -13.47
CA SER A 241 -4.04 -19.46 -14.48
C SER A 241 -2.71 -18.84 -14.86
N ALA A 242 -2.65 -17.51 -15.07
CA ALA A 242 -1.43 -16.79 -15.36
C ALA A 242 -0.38 -16.89 -14.23
N ARG A 243 -0.84 -16.81 -12.97
CA ARG A 243 0.07 -17.00 -11.81
C ARG A 243 0.59 -18.43 -11.74
N MET A 244 -0.28 -19.42 -11.91
CA MET A 244 0.12 -20.83 -11.92
C MET A 244 1.15 -21.12 -13.01
N MET A 245 0.93 -20.63 -14.23
CA MET A 245 1.89 -20.78 -15.33
C MET A 245 3.24 -20.11 -15.03
N GLY A 246 3.25 -18.93 -14.40
CA GLY A 246 4.48 -18.23 -14.02
C GLY A 246 5.28 -18.95 -12.93
N PHE A 247 4.61 -19.65 -12.00
CA PHE A 247 5.26 -20.41 -10.92
C PHE A 247 5.64 -21.84 -11.32
N MET A 248 5.04 -22.39 -12.37
CA MET A 248 5.23 -23.79 -12.77
C MET A 248 6.70 -24.18 -13.02
N PRO A 249 7.53 -23.36 -13.68
CA PRO A 249 8.94 -23.70 -13.85
C PRO A 249 9.72 -23.84 -12.54
N LEU A 250 9.40 -23.01 -11.53
CA LEU A 250 10.01 -23.10 -10.20
C LEU A 250 9.58 -24.36 -9.46
N VAL A 251 8.31 -24.75 -9.58
CA VAL A 251 7.79 -25.99 -9.00
C VAL A 251 8.48 -27.21 -9.64
N VAL A 252 8.60 -27.22 -10.96
CA VAL A 252 9.27 -28.29 -11.71
C VAL A 252 10.75 -28.38 -11.32
N ALA A 253 11.45 -27.25 -11.25
CA ALA A 253 12.85 -27.20 -10.80
C ALA A 253 13.01 -27.72 -9.37
N GLY A 254 12.09 -27.37 -8.47
CA GLY A 254 12.08 -27.86 -7.08
C GLY A 254 11.85 -29.36 -6.99
N ILE A 255 10.95 -29.92 -7.80
CA ILE A 255 10.71 -31.38 -7.86
C ILE A 255 11.96 -32.12 -8.38
N TYR A 256 12.57 -31.59 -9.46
CA TYR A 256 13.81 -32.19 -9.99
C TYR A 256 14.95 -32.14 -8.98
N TYR A 257 15.09 -31.05 -8.24
CA TYR A 257 16.09 -30.97 -7.16
C TYR A 257 15.87 -32.03 -6.06
N MET A 258 14.61 -32.37 -5.76
CA MET A 258 14.31 -33.40 -4.76
C MET A 258 14.57 -34.82 -5.27
N ILE A 259 14.42 -35.07 -6.58
CA ILE A 259 14.61 -36.40 -7.18
C ILE A 259 16.11 -36.67 -7.43
N GLU A 260 16.81 -35.71 -7.99
CA GLU A 260 18.21 -35.86 -8.39
C GLU A 260 18.98 -34.54 -8.31
N PRO A 261 19.53 -34.21 -7.13
CA PRO A 261 20.21 -32.94 -6.87
C PRO A 261 21.40 -32.67 -7.81
N THR A 262 22.08 -33.73 -8.25
CA THR A 262 23.28 -33.65 -9.12
C THR A 262 23.01 -32.97 -10.46
N TRP A 263 21.83 -33.14 -11.03
CA TRP A 263 21.42 -32.47 -12.28
C TRP A 263 21.30 -30.98 -12.11
N VAL A 264 20.70 -30.55 -10.99
CA VAL A 264 20.51 -29.10 -10.70
C VAL A 264 21.85 -28.46 -10.36
N GLU A 265 22.72 -29.17 -9.62
CA GLU A 265 24.07 -28.70 -9.35
C GLU A 265 24.89 -28.55 -10.66
N THR A 266 24.85 -29.55 -11.54
CA THR A 266 25.51 -29.45 -12.85
C THR A 266 25.00 -28.26 -13.67
N LEU A 267 23.66 -28.04 -13.68
CA LEU A 267 23.04 -26.92 -14.39
C LEU A 267 23.46 -25.54 -13.83
N LEU A 268 23.74 -25.47 -12.52
CA LEU A 268 24.15 -24.22 -11.86
C LEU A 268 25.66 -23.96 -11.96
N TYR A 269 26.50 -25.00 -12.07
CA TYR A 269 27.96 -24.85 -12.07
C TYR A 269 28.59 -24.99 -13.47
N ASP A 270 27.85 -25.51 -14.46
CA ASP A 270 28.33 -25.60 -15.84
C ASP A 270 28.04 -24.28 -16.61
N GLU A 271 29.00 -23.80 -17.39
CA GLU A 271 28.87 -22.54 -18.15
C GLU A 271 27.67 -22.57 -19.11
N TRP A 272 27.45 -23.69 -19.80
CA TRP A 272 26.31 -23.87 -20.69
C TRP A 272 24.98 -24.01 -19.94
N GLY A 273 25.00 -24.64 -18.77
CA GLY A 273 23.85 -24.76 -17.88
C GLY A 273 23.37 -23.39 -17.40
N LEU A 274 24.28 -22.56 -16.95
CA LEU A 274 23.98 -21.20 -16.46
C LEU A 274 23.44 -20.28 -17.57
N LEU A 275 23.97 -20.41 -18.81
CA LEU A 275 23.47 -19.69 -19.95
C LEU A 275 22.04 -20.10 -20.30
N LEU A 276 21.74 -21.41 -20.34
CA LEU A 276 20.39 -21.92 -20.60
C LEU A 276 19.40 -21.48 -19.52
N LEU A 277 19.81 -21.51 -18.26
CA LEU A 277 18.99 -21.12 -17.13
C LEU A 277 18.67 -19.60 -17.15
N THR A 278 19.65 -18.79 -17.56
CA THR A 278 19.48 -17.36 -17.75
C THR A 278 18.49 -17.06 -18.88
N ILE A 279 18.61 -17.72 -20.01
CA ILE A 279 17.67 -17.58 -21.14
C ILE A 279 16.27 -18.00 -20.71
N ALA A 280 16.12 -19.14 -20.02
CA ALA A 280 14.83 -19.61 -19.51
C ALA A 280 14.19 -18.63 -18.53
N ALA A 281 14.99 -18.04 -17.62
CA ALA A 281 14.51 -17.02 -16.68
C ALA A 281 14.05 -15.75 -17.40
N VAL A 282 14.80 -15.27 -18.40
CA VAL A 282 14.42 -14.10 -19.19
C VAL A 282 13.13 -14.36 -19.99
N LEU A 283 12.99 -15.51 -20.62
CA LEU A 283 11.78 -15.91 -21.35
C LEU A 283 10.58 -16.02 -20.40
N ASN A 284 10.76 -16.60 -19.21
CA ASN A 284 9.71 -16.71 -18.20
C ASN A 284 9.25 -15.33 -17.73
N LEU A 285 10.19 -14.43 -17.41
CA LEU A 285 9.88 -13.06 -17.03
C LEU A 285 9.18 -12.30 -18.16
N ALA A 286 9.66 -12.42 -19.39
CA ALA A 286 9.03 -11.79 -20.55
C ALA A 286 7.59 -12.30 -20.74
N GLY A 287 7.37 -13.61 -20.66
CA GLY A 287 6.04 -14.21 -20.71
C GLY A 287 5.12 -13.73 -19.57
N PHE A 288 5.63 -13.65 -18.35
CA PHE A 288 4.88 -13.13 -17.20
C PHE A 288 4.48 -11.67 -17.38
N PHE A 289 5.41 -10.81 -17.84
CA PHE A 289 5.08 -9.41 -18.12
C PHE A 289 4.08 -9.26 -19.27
N TRP A 290 4.20 -10.08 -20.31
CA TRP A 290 3.27 -10.07 -21.45
C TRP A 290 1.85 -10.45 -21.01
N ILE A 291 1.69 -11.55 -20.29
CA ILE A 291 0.40 -11.98 -19.76
C ILE A 291 -0.17 -10.90 -18.83
N ARG A 292 0.64 -10.31 -17.97
CA ARG A 292 0.22 -9.22 -17.08
C ARG A 292 -0.31 -8.02 -17.88
N THR A 293 0.34 -7.66 -18.97
CA THR A 293 -0.10 -6.55 -19.83
C THR A 293 -1.45 -6.84 -20.47
N ILE A 294 -1.66 -8.03 -21.01
CA ILE A 294 -2.93 -8.42 -21.64
C ILE A 294 -4.07 -8.40 -20.61
N VAL A 295 -3.85 -8.97 -19.42
CA VAL A 295 -4.88 -9.04 -18.36
C VAL A 295 -5.19 -7.68 -17.73
N THR A 296 -4.28 -6.69 -17.84
CA THR A 296 -4.48 -5.34 -17.25
C THR A 296 -5.14 -4.38 -18.26
N PHE A 297 -5.14 -4.67 -19.54
CA PHE A 297 -5.72 -3.80 -20.59
C PHE A 297 -7.25 -3.93 -20.72
N GLU A 298 -7.90 -4.84 -20.01
CA GLU A 298 -9.36 -5.06 -20.10
C GLU A 298 -10.18 -4.28 -19.04
N ILE A 299 -9.60 -3.30 -18.37
CA ILE A 299 -10.27 -2.41 -17.42
C ILE A 299 -9.92 -0.96 -17.79
#